data_8c6983e85c49e453eae03292ad0b6c10
#
_entry.id   8c6983e85c49e453eae03292ad0b6c10
#
_cell.length_a   1.000
_cell.length_b   1.000
_cell.length_c   1.000
_cell.angle_alpha   90.00
_cell.angle_beta   90.00
_cell.angle_gamma   90.00
#
_symmetry.space_group_name_H-M   'P 1'
#
loop_
_entity.id
_entity.type
_entity.pdbx_description
1 polymer ?
#
loop_
_entity_poly.entity_id
_entity_poly.type
_entity_poly.pdbx_seq_one_letter_code
_entity_poly.pdbx_strand_id
1 'polypeptide(L)'
;MGKLIYLMNVSLDGFVETPDHGLDWTVVDEELHTWFNDQERRTVASLYGRRLYEVMAAYWPTAESDPSATEPERDFARIWNAKPKIVFSTTLETVEWNSRLVRGDVGDELARLKVEFDGDLDVGGPTLASAFIERDLIDEYRLIVHPVVFGAGTPFFPPLQRRIGLRLLETRTFESGAVYLGYTARSP
;
A
#
# COMPACT_ATOMS: atom_id res chain seq x y z
N MET A 1 7.26 -8.41 17.46
CA MET A 1 6.50 -8.89 16.28
C MET A 1 6.17 -7.68 15.43
N GLY A 2 6.49 -7.72 14.13
CA GLY A 2 6.30 -6.60 13.21
C GLY A 2 4.83 -6.21 13.03
N LYS A 3 4.60 -4.96 12.65
CA LYS A 3 3.26 -4.42 12.35
C LYS A 3 2.85 -4.77 10.93
N LEU A 4 1.53 -4.80 10.66
CA LEU A 4 0.97 -4.71 9.31
C LEU A 4 0.47 -3.28 9.08
N ILE A 5 1.02 -2.62 8.08
CA ILE A 5 0.77 -1.22 7.75
C ILE A 5 -0.01 -1.14 6.45
N TYR A 6 -1.14 -0.43 6.43
CA TYR A 6 -1.89 -0.16 5.20
C TYR A 6 -1.67 1.30 4.80
N LEU A 7 -0.91 1.51 3.72
CA LEU A 7 -0.57 2.83 3.16
C LEU A 7 -1.10 2.95 1.74
N MET A 8 -1.92 3.98 1.44
CA MET A 8 -2.41 4.30 0.09
C MET A 8 -2.58 5.80 -0.12
N ASN A 9 -2.47 6.21 -1.39
CA ASN A 9 -2.99 7.49 -1.85
C ASN A 9 -4.52 7.43 -1.84
N VAL A 10 -5.17 8.51 -1.41
CA VAL A 10 -6.63 8.62 -1.37
C VAL A 10 -7.09 10.02 -1.80
N SER A 11 -8.28 10.09 -2.39
CA SER A 11 -8.98 11.36 -2.58
C SER A 11 -9.43 11.93 -1.22
N LEU A 12 -9.81 13.21 -1.18
CA LEU A 12 -10.28 13.86 0.05
C LEU A 12 -11.53 13.17 0.62
N ASP A 13 -12.35 12.56 -0.23
CA ASP A 13 -13.54 11.79 0.16
C ASP A 13 -13.26 10.28 0.33
N GLY A 14 -11.98 9.88 0.36
CA GLY A 14 -11.52 8.57 0.85
C GLY A 14 -11.51 7.42 -0.16
N PHE A 15 -11.44 7.70 -1.46
CA PHE A 15 -11.30 6.68 -2.50
C PHE A 15 -9.85 6.51 -2.94
N VAL A 16 -9.42 5.30 -3.21
CA VAL A 16 -8.06 4.96 -3.68
C VAL A 16 -7.95 4.93 -5.20
N GLU A 17 -9.07 4.86 -5.90
CA GLU A 17 -9.16 4.87 -7.36
C GLU A 17 -10.55 5.32 -7.80
N THR A 18 -10.64 5.84 -9.02
CA THR A 18 -11.91 6.22 -9.66
C THR A 18 -12.76 4.98 -10.01
N PRO A 19 -14.06 5.12 -10.37
CA PRO A 19 -14.91 3.98 -10.73
C PRO A 19 -14.41 3.17 -11.92
N ASP A 20 -13.68 3.79 -12.84
CA ASP A 20 -13.00 3.16 -13.98
C ASP A 20 -11.57 2.69 -13.67
N HIS A 21 -11.21 2.73 -12.38
CA HIS A 21 -9.92 2.30 -11.87
C HIS A 21 -8.71 3.15 -12.28
N GLY A 22 -8.94 4.40 -12.62
CA GLY A 22 -7.89 5.37 -12.91
C GLY A 22 -7.06 5.74 -11.67
N LEU A 23 -5.76 5.96 -11.88
CA LEU A 23 -4.79 6.38 -10.86
C LEU A 23 -4.07 7.69 -11.24
N ASP A 24 -4.43 8.31 -12.37
CA ASP A 24 -3.81 9.51 -12.96
C ASP A 24 -4.14 10.82 -12.21
N TRP A 25 -4.93 10.73 -11.16
CA TRP A 25 -5.36 11.84 -10.32
C TRP A 25 -4.36 12.21 -9.20
N THR A 26 -3.38 11.35 -8.95
CA THR A 26 -2.39 11.60 -7.90
C THR A 26 -1.39 12.66 -8.34
N VAL A 27 -1.21 13.69 -7.53
CA VAL A 27 -0.15 14.68 -7.73
C VAL A 27 1.01 14.28 -6.83
N VAL A 28 1.97 13.56 -7.40
CA VAL A 28 3.16 13.09 -6.68
C VAL A 28 4.34 13.95 -7.14
N ASP A 29 4.70 14.94 -6.33
CA ASP A 29 5.91 15.74 -6.52
C ASP A 29 7.15 14.97 -6.02
N GLU A 30 8.34 15.53 -6.25
CA GLU A 30 9.60 14.90 -5.85
C GLU A 30 9.71 14.74 -4.33
N GLU A 31 9.19 15.71 -3.55
CA GLU A 31 9.18 15.66 -2.09
C GLU A 31 8.34 14.48 -1.59
N LEU A 32 7.11 14.35 -2.07
CA LEU A 32 6.21 13.28 -1.69
C LEU A 32 6.75 11.91 -2.13
N HIS A 33 7.28 11.81 -3.35
CA HIS A 33 7.83 10.55 -3.85
C HIS A 33 9.03 10.09 -3.02
N THR A 34 9.96 11.01 -2.72
CA THR A 34 11.13 10.72 -1.88
C THR A 34 10.70 10.27 -0.48
N TRP A 35 9.72 10.96 0.11
CA TRP A 35 9.18 10.57 1.40
C TRP A 35 8.52 9.17 1.35
N PHE A 36 7.78 8.87 0.27
CA PHE A 36 7.15 7.57 0.07
C PHE A 36 8.22 6.46 -0.01
N ASN A 37 9.31 6.68 -0.74
CA ASN A 37 10.45 5.77 -0.81
C ASN A 37 11.02 5.46 0.58
N ASP A 38 11.12 6.48 1.44
CA ASP A 38 11.58 6.32 2.81
C ASP A 38 10.60 5.48 3.67
N GLN A 39 9.28 5.59 3.42
CA GLN A 39 8.32 4.71 4.09
C GLN A 39 8.48 3.26 3.61
N GLU A 40 8.64 3.06 2.31
CA GLU A 40 8.85 1.73 1.73
C GLU A 40 10.12 1.03 2.27
N ARG A 41 11.17 1.77 2.55
CA ARG A 41 12.39 1.22 3.16
C ARG A 41 12.21 0.74 4.60
N ARG A 42 11.18 1.21 5.29
CA ARG A 42 10.92 0.85 6.70
C ARG A 42 10.22 -0.48 6.85
N THR A 43 9.66 -1.02 5.78
CA THR A 43 9.02 -2.32 5.77
C THR A 43 9.89 -3.37 5.09
N VAL A 44 9.84 -4.61 5.59
CA VAL A 44 10.73 -5.68 5.16
C VAL A 44 10.15 -6.54 4.04
N ALA A 45 8.84 -6.51 3.84
CA ALA A 45 8.15 -7.16 2.73
C ALA A 45 6.80 -6.48 2.46
N SER A 46 6.36 -6.51 1.20
CA SER A 46 5.09 -5.95 0.75
C SER A 46 4.08 -7.04 0.41
N LEU A 47 2.84 -6.89 0.88
CA LEU A 47 1.74 -7.79 0.60
C LEU A 47 0.83 -7.17 -0.47
N TYR A 48 0.67 -7.85 -1.59
CA TYR A 48 -0.13 -7.38 -2.72
C TYR A 48 -1.27 -8.34 -3.05
N GLY A 49 -2.43 -7.78 -3.37
CA GLY A 49 -3.44 -8.49 -4.13
C GLY A 49 -3.04 -8.57 -5.61
N ARG A 50 -3.65 -9.49 -6.37
CA ARG A 50 -3.35 -9.70 -7.80
C ARG A 50 -3.26 -8.40 -8.58
N ARG A 51 -4.29 -7.56 -8.50
CA ARG A 51 -4.40 -6.37 -9.35
C ARG A 51 -3.29 -5.35 -9.08
N LEU A 52 -3.02 -5.04 -7.81
CA LEU A 52 -1.91 -4.14 -7.51
C LEU A 52 -0.57 -4.73 -7.96
N TYR A 53 -0.37 -6.03 -7.74
CA TYR A 53 0.84 -6.69 -8.23
C TYR A 53 1.01 -6.52 -9.75
N GLU A 54 -0.04 -6.76 -10.54
CA GLU A 54 -0.02 -6.61 -12.00
C GLU A 54 0.32 -5.17 -12.42
N VAL A 55 -0.27 -4.17 -11.76
CA VAL A 55 0.02 -2.74 -12.02
C VAL A 55 1.47 -2.41 -11.70
N MET A 56 1.97 -2.83 -10.54
CA MET A 56 3.35 -2.56 -10.12
C MET A 56 4.36 -3.29 -11.00
N ALA A 57 4.10 -4.56 -11.33
CA ALA A 57 4.97 -5.38 -12.17
C ALA A 57 5.03 -4.94 -13.63
N ALA A 58 4.06 -4.17 -14.10
CA ALA A 58 4.07 -3.64 -15.47
C ALA A 58 5.08 -2.50 -15.68
N TYR A 59 5.48 -1.78 -14.62
CA TYR A 59 6.33 -0.59 -14.75
C TYR A 59 7.64 -0.70 -13.94
N TRP A 60 7.55 -1.01 -12.65
CA TRP A 60 8.68 -0.88 -11.73
C TRP A 60 9.89 -1.76 -12.01
N PRO A 61 9.76 -3.00 -12.53
CA PRO A 61 10.93 -3.83 -12.82
C PRO A 61 11.94 -3.18 -13.77
N THR A 62 11.49 -2.35 -14.70
CA THR A 62 12.31 -1.72 -15.74
C THR A 62 12.48 -0.21 -15.58
N ALA A 63 11.77 0.42 -14.65
CA ALA A 63 11.75 1.87 -14.47
C ALA A 63 13.12 2.46 -14.14
N GLU A 64 14.02 1.71 -13.49
CA GLU A 64 15.38 2.17 -13.24
C GLU A 64 16.16 2.48 -14.53
N SER A 65 15.87 1.74 -15.61
CA SER A 65 16.53 1.90 -16.91
C SER A 65 15.77 2.83 -17.86
N ASP A 66 14.62 3.37 -17.46
CA ASP A 66 13.84 4.29 -18.27
C ASP A 66 14.52 5.68 -18.28
N PRO A 67 14.92 6.19 -19.47
CA PRO A 67 15.52 7.52 -19.57
C PRO A 67 14.62 8.66 -19.09
N SER A 68 13.31 8.48 -19.14
CA SER A 68 12.30 9.48 -18.73
C SER A 68 12.01 9.46 -17.24
N ALA A 69 12.39 8.38 -16.51
CA ALA A 69 12.16 8.28 -15.08
C ALA A 69 12.94 9.32 -14.30
N THR A 70 12.29 9.91 -13.31
CA THR A 70 12.92 10.82 -12.33
C THR A 70 13.82 10.03 -11.37
N GLU A 71 14.68 10.72 -10.61
CA GLU A 71 15.52 10.02 -9.63
C GLU A 71 14.70 9.35 -8.51
N PRO A 72 13.62 9.96 -7.94
CA PRO A 72 12.75 9.24 -7.01
C PRO A 72 12.10 7.99 -7.60
N GLU A 73 11.72 7.99 -8.89
CA GLU A 73 11.17 6.79 -9.55
C GLU A 73 12.22 5.69 -9.72
N ARG A 74 13.44 6.04 -10.13
CA ARG A 74 14.55 5.06 -10.20
C ARG A 74 14.87 4.47 -8.84
N ASP A 75 14.87 5.32 -7.82
CA ASP A 75 15.08 4.91 -6.44
C ASP A 75 13.98 3.96 -5.95
N PHE A 76 12.70 4.28 -6.22
CA PHE A 76 11.60 3.37 -5.93
C PHE A 76 11.73 2.03 -6.68
N ALA A 77 12.12 2.06 -7.95
CA ALA A 77 12.35 0.84 -8.74
C ALA A 77 13.40 -0.07 -8.08
N ARG A 78 14.51 0.49 -7.57
CA ARG A 78 15.53 -0.26 -6.81
C ARG A 78 14.94 -0.89 -5.53
N ILE A 79 14.17 -0.10 -4.77
CA ILE A 79 13.50 -0.58 -3.55
C ILE A 79 12.54 -1.72 -3.90
N TRP A 80 11.67 -1.51 -4.87
CA TRP A 80 10.65 -2.47 -5.27
C TRP A 80 11.26 -3.78 -5.77
N ASN A 81 12.30 -3.72 -6.62
CA ASN A 81 12.99 -4.91 -7.12
C ASN A 81 13.66 -5.71 -6.00
N ALA A 82 14.27 -5.04 -5.03
CA ALA A 82 14.97 -5.68 -3.92
C ALA A 82 14.04 -6.26 -2.86
N LYS A 83 12.90 -5.59 -2.57
CA LYS A 83 11.97 -5.97 -1.50
C LYS A 83 11.22 -7.27 -1.84
N PRO A 84 11.13 -8.25 -0.92
CA PRO A 84 10.25 -9.41 -1.06
C PRO A 84 8.78 -9.00 -1.18
N LYS A 85 8.07 -9.60 -2.12
CA LYS A 85 6.64 -9.38 -2.34
C LYS A 85 5.86 -10.67 -2.15
N ILE A 86 4.78 -10.59 -1.36
CA ILE A 86 3.88 -11.71 -1.11
C ILE A 86 2.56 -11.42 -1.82
N VAL A 87 2.26 -12.18 -2.86
CA VAL A 87 1.11 -11.95 -3.73
C VAL A 87 -0.03 -12.90 -3.36
N PHE A 88 -1.11 -12.35 -2.86
CA PHE A 88 -2.32 -13.09 -2.52
C PHE A 88 -3.23 -13.21 -3.76
N SER A 89 -3.31 -14.40 -4.32
CA SER A 89 -4.17 -14.65 -5.48
C SER A 89 -4.53 -16.12 -5.63
N THR A 90 -5.78 -16.41 -5.97
CA THR A 90 -6.26 -17.75 -6.34
C THR A 90 -6.26 -17.99 -7.85
N THR A 91 -6.05 -16.93 -8.65
CA THR A 91 -6.18 -16.97 -10.11
C THR A 91 -4.84 -16.81 -10.86
N LEU A 92 -3.83 -16.18 -10.27
CA LEU A 92 -2.49 -16.14 -10.86
C LEU A 92 -1.86 -17.54 -10.80
N GLU A 93 -1.18 -17.94 -11.87
CA GLU A 93 -0.43 -19.19 -11.92
C GLU A 93 1.00 -19.00 -11.41
N THR A 94 1.63 -17.91 -11.79
CA THR A 94 3.03 -17.58 -11.45
C THR A 94 3.16 -16.10 -11.10
N VAL A 95 4.24 -15.77 -10.40
CA VAL A 95 4.71 -14.40 -10.11
C VAL A 95 6.22 -14.33 -10.32
N GLU A 96 6.72 -13.14 -10.61
CA GLU A 96 8.13 -12.84 -10.88
C GLU A 96 8.63 -11.73 -9.96
N TRP A 97 9.83 -11.22 -10.17
CA TRP A 97 10.36 -10.01 -9.54
C TRP A 97 10.44 -10.08 -8.01
N ASN A 98 11.16 -11.07 -7.49
CA ASN A 98 11.30 -11.30 -6.04
C ASN A 98 9.94 -11.41 -5.34
N SER A 99 9.02 -12.16 -5.95
CA SER A 99 7.66 -12.35 -5.44
C SER A 99 7.36 -13.81 -5.15
N ARG A 100 6.49 -14.05 -4.18
CA ARG A 100 5.97 -15.37 -3.82
C ARG A 100 4.43 -15.35 -3.86
N LEU A 101 3.86 -16.33 -4.56
CA LEU A 101 2.40 -16.49 -4.64
C LEU A 101 1.90 -17.28 -3.43
N VAL A 102 0.85 -16.78 -2.78
CA VAL A 102 0.16 -17.47 -1.68
C VAL A 102 -1.34 -17.56 -1.98
N ARG A 103 -1.96 -18.67 -1.52
CA ARG A 103 -3.38 -19.00 -1.77
C ARG A 103 -4.15 -19.34 -0.49
N GLY A 104 -3.49 -19.24 0.66
CA GLY A 104 -4.06 -19.55 1.95
C GLY A 104 -5.01 -18.49 2.51
N ASP A 105 -5.55 -18.74 3.68
CA ASP A 105 -6.29 -17.72 4.45
C ASP A 105 -5.36 -16.56 4.82
N VAL A 106 -5.86 -15.33 4.70
CA VAL A 106 -5.02 -14.13 4.90
C VAL A 106 -4.50 -14.01 6.33
N GLY A 107 -5.27 -14.45 7.33
CA GLY A 107 -4.86 -14.40 8.74
C GLY A 107 -3.75 -15.41 9.05
N ASP A 108 -3.91 -16.65 8.58
CA ASP A 108 -2.92 -17.70 8.76
C ASP A 108 -1.60 -17.35 8.04
N GLU A 109 -1.70 -16.81 6.81
CA GLU A 109 -0.51 -16.39 6.07
C GLU A 109 0.18 -15.20 6.76
N LEU A 110 -0.58 -14.20 7.23
CA LEU A 110 0.01 -13.09 7.98
C LEU A 110 0.75 -13.56 9.24
N ALA A 111 0.18 -14.52 9.98
CA ALA A 111 0.84 -15.08 11.16
C ALA A 111 2.17 -15.74 10.81
N ARG A 112 2.23 -16.49 9.70
CA ARG A 112 3.48 -17.09 9.19
C ARG A 112 4.49 -16.02 8.77
N LEU A 113 4.04 -15.00 8.04
CA LEU A 113 4.90 -13.91 7.57
C LEU A 113 5.50 -13.12 8.72
N LYS A 114 4.72 -12.84 9.78
CA LYS A 114 5.23 -12.16 11.00
C LYS A 114 6.24 -12.98 11.80
N VAL A 115 6.32 -14.29 11.56
CA VAL A 115 7.38 -15.17 12.11
C VAL A 115 8.59 -15.21 11.17
N GLU A 116 8.36 -15.25 9.86
CA GLU A 116 9.39 -15.33 8.83
C GLU A 116 10.21 -14.03 8.71
N PHE A 117 9.54 -12.88 8.78
CA PHE A 117 10.15 -11.57 8.61
C PHE A 117 10.31 -10.85 9.96
N ASP A 118 11.54 -10.43 10.27
CA ASP A 118 11.83 -9.62 11.46
C ASP A 118 11.71 -8.12 11.12
N GLY A 119 10.50 -7.60 11.15
CA GLY A 119 10.20 -6.21 10.83
C GLY A 119 8.74 -5.98 10.45
N ASP A 120 8.43 -4.72 10.12
CA ASP A 120 7.09 -4.32 9.72
C ASP A 120 6.82 -4.75 8.27
N LEU A 121 5.57 -5.14 8.00
CA LEU A 121 5.05 -5.49 6.70
C LEU A 121 4.11 -4.38 6.21
N ASP A 122 4.07 -4.14 4.91
CA ASP A 122 3.05 -3.29 4.31
C ASP A 122 2.07 -4.08 3.46
N VAL A 123 0.84 -3.62 3.42
CA VAL A 123 -0.17 -4.14 2.49
C VAL A 123 -0.63 -3.04 1.55
N GLY A 124 -0.61 -3.34 0.27
CA GLY A 124 -1.09 -2.47 -0.79
C GLY A 124 -2.33 -3.04 -1.48
N GLY A 125 -3.19 -2.11 -1.91
CA GLY A 125 -4.43 -2.42 -2.61
C GLY A 125 -5.62 -2.64 -1.69
N PRO A 126 -6.75 -1.93 -1.97
CA PRO A 126 -7.91 -1.89 -1.08
C PRO A 126 -8.59 -3.24 -0.93
N THR A 127 -8.61 -4.08 -1.96
CA THR A 127 -9.28 -5.39 -1.92
C THR A 127 -8.60 -6.35 -0.95
N LEU A 128 -7.27 -6.43 -0.97
CA LEU A 128 -6.54 -7.27 -0.03
C LEU A 128 -6.59 -6.67 1.38
N ALA A 129 -6.40 -5.36 1.50
CA ALA A 129 -6.47 -4.66 2.79
C ALA A 129 -7.83 -4.86 3.47
N SER A 130 -8.94 -4.87 2.73
CA SER A 130 -10.27 -5.14 3.26
C SER A 130 -10.34 -6.48 4.02
N ALA A 131 -9.73 -7.53 3.49
CA ALA A 131 -9.72 -8.83 4.14
C ALA A 131 -8.95 -8.83 5.48
N PHE A 132 -7.91 -8.01 5.60
CA PHE A 132 -7.20 -7.79 6.87
C PHE A 132 -7.95 -6.86 7.81
N ILE A 133 -8.59 -5.80 7.30
CA ILE A 133 -9.40 -4.86 8.09
C ILE A 133 -10.58 -5.56 8.76
N GLU A 134 -11.29 -6.43 8.03
CA GLU A 134 -12.42 -7.21 8.56
C GLU A 134 -12.04 -8.13 9.73
N ARG A 135 -10.76 -8.52 9.80
CA ARG A 135 -10.20 -9.39 10.84
C ARG A 135 -9.42 -8.66 11.94
N ASP A 136 -9.43 -7.33 11.97
CA ASP A 136 -8.62 -6.52 12.91
C ASP A 136 -7.11 -6.78 12.84
N LEU A 137 -6.59 -7.06 11.66
CA LEU A 137 -5.19 -7.42 11.47
C LEU A 137 -4.29 -6.25 11.05
N ILE A 138 -4.85 -5.07 10.74
CA ILE A 138 -4.09 -3.86 10.44
C ILE A 138 -3.70 -3.15 11.72
N ASP A 139 -2.41 -2.97 11.93
CA ASP A 139 -1.86 -2.25 13.10
C ASP A 139 -1.81 -0.73 12.87
N GLU A 140 -1.49 -0.30 11.64
CA GLU A 140 -1.42 1.12 11.27
C GLU A 140 -2.12 1.40 9.94
N TYR A 141 -2.86 2.51 9.91
CA TYR A 141 -3.51 3.07 8.73
C TYR A 141 -2.79 4.35 8.35
N ARG A 142 -2.27 4.41 7.13
CA ARG A 142 -1.52 5.54 6.60
C ARG A 142 -2.16 6.00 5.30
N LEU A 143 -2.61 7.24 5.26
CA LEU A 143 -3.30 7.84 4.13
C LEU A 143 -2.48 9.02 3.60
N ILE A 144 -2.28 9.08 2.30
CA ILE A 144 -1.83 10.28 1.61
C ILE A 144 -3.06 10.89 0.94
N VAL A 145 -3.65 11.89 1.58
CA VAL A 145 -4.88 12.53 1.13
C VAL A 145 -4.55 13.59 0.10
N HIS A 146 -4.98 13.39 -1.14
CA HIS A 146 -4.81 14.35 -2.23
C HIS A 146 -5.98 15.35 -2.29
N PRO A 147 -5.75 16.58 -2.77
CA PRO A 147 -6.76 17.63 -2.83
C PRO A 147 -7.71 17.45 -4.02
N VAL A 148 -8.38 16.30 -4.09
CA VAL A 148 -9.35 15.93 -5.13
C VAL A 148 -10.54 15.19 -4.52
N VAL A 149 -11.73 15.33 -5.11
CA VAL A 149 -12.96 14.65 -4.71
C VAL A 149 -13.52 13.89 -5.90
N PHE A 150 -13.89 12.60 -5.70
CA PHE A 150 -14.43 11.76 -6.76
C PHE A 150 -15.94 11.58 -6.69
N GLY A 151 -16.51 11.54 -5.49
CA GLY A 151 -17.92 11.20 -5.26
C GLY A 151 -18.23 9.70 -5.37
N ALA A 152 -17.37 8.90 -6.03
CA ALA A 152 -17.49 7.46 -6.16
C ALA A 152 -16.13 6.84 -6.49
N GLY A 153 -15.97 5.52 -6.27
CA GLY A 153 -14.73 4.78 -6.53
C GLY A 153 -14.54 3.62 -5.57
N THR A 154 -13.34 3.07 -5.54
CA THR A 154 -12.98 2.04 -4.55
C THR A 154 -12.53 2.70 -3.26
N PRO A 155 -13.24 2.51 -2.14
CA PRO A 155 -12.92 3.19 -0.89
C PRO A 155 -11.68 2.61 -0.22
N PHE A 156 -10.95 3.45 0.54
CA PHE A 156 -9.85 3.02 1.40
C PHE A 156 -10.33 2.07 2.52
N PHE A 157 -11.43 2.40 3.18
CA PHE A 157 -12.09 1.50 4.13
C PHE A 157 -13.29 0.82 3.46
N PRO A 158 -13.40 -0.52 3.55
CA PRO A 158 -14.60 -1.22 3.08
C PRO A 158 -15.82 -0.82 3.91
N PRO A 159 -17.06 -1.14 3.48
CA PRO A 159 -18.23 -1.04 4.33
C PRO A 159 -18.02 -1.86 5.61
N LEU A 160 -18.01 -1.19 6.76
CA LEU A 160 -17.74 -1.83 8.06
C LEU A 160 -19.01 -2.03 8.85
N GLN A 161 -19.12 -3.20 9.50
CA GLN A 161 -20.21 -3.51 10.44
C GLN A 161 -19.96 -2.94 11.85
N ARG A 162 -18.75 -2.43 12.11
CA ARG A 162 -18.30 -1.91 13.40
C ARG A 162 -17.43 -0.68 13.23
N ARG A 163 -17.24 0.07 14.31
CA ARG A 163 -16.30 1.19 14.34
C ARG A 163 -14.89 0.69 14.59
N ILE A 164 -13.91 1.29 13.92
CA ILE A 164 -12.50 1.15 14.22
C ILE A 164 -12.05 2.44 14.92
N GLY A 165 -11.68 2.33 16.20
CA GLY A 165 -11.10 3.46 16.91
C GLY A 165 -9.66 3.69 16.45
N LEU A 166 -9.31 4.93 16.14
CA LEU A 166 -7.98 5.29 15.68
C LEU A 166 -7.34 6.33 16.61
N ARG A 167 -6.02 6.30 16.74
CA ARG A 167 -5.22 7.32 17.41
C ARG A 167 -4.19 7.87 16.44
N LEU A 168 -4.21 9.18 16.25
CA LEU A 168 -3.25 9.87 15.39
C LEU A 168 -1.82 9.65 15.91
N LEU A 169 -0.92 9.31 15.00
CA LEU A 169 0.52 9.17 15.23
C LEU A 169 1.28 10.37 14.66
N GLU A 170 1.02 10.68 13.40
CA GLU A 170 1.78 11.68 12.65
C GLU A 170 0.91 12.33 11.56
N THR A 171 1.22 13.58 11.23
CA THR A 171 0.71 14.28 10.06
C THR A 171 1.86 15.00 9.36
N ARG A 172 1.77 15.11 8.03
CA ARG A 172 2.68 15.93 7.22
C ARG A 172 1.91 16.54 6.06
N THR A 173 2.24 17.77 5.69
CA THR A 173 1.78 18.42 4.47
C THR A 173 2.92 18.48 3.46
N PHE A 174 2.58 18.37 2.16
CA PHE A 174 3.53 18.43 1.05
C PHE A 174 3.24 19.64 0.18
N GLU A 175 4.22 20.12 -0.59
CA GLU A 175 4.07 21.25 -1.49
C GLU A 175 2.99 21.01 -2.56
N SER A 176 2.78 19.75 -2.97
CA SER A 176 1.69 19.33 -3.85
C SER A 176 0.27 19.59 -3.30
N GLY A 177 0.16 19.95 -2.02
CA GLY A 177 -1.11 20.08 -1.30
C GLY A 177 -1.62 18.74 -0.73
N ALA A 178 -0.92 17.64 -0.94
CA ALA A 178 -1.24 16.37 -0.31
C ALA A 178 -0.96 16.41 1.20
N VAL A 179 -1.73 15.64 1.97
CA VAL A 179 -1.60 15.55 3.44
C VAL A 179 -1.44 14.09 3.84
N TYR A 180 -0.34 13.76 4.49
CA TYR A 180 -0.16 12.46 5.13
C TYR A 180 -0.83 12.42 6.49
N LEU A 181 -1.56 11.35 6.74
CA LEU A 181 -2.19 11.02 8.02
C LEU A 181 -1.81 9.60 8.43
N GLY A 182 -1.08 9.47 9.53
CA GLY A 182 -0.72 8.17 10.12
C GLY A 182 -1.50 7.91 11.40
N TYR A 183 -2.17 6.77 11.48
CA TYR A 183 -2.96 6.35 12.64
C TYR A 183 -2.58 4.94 13.07
N THR A 184 -2.64 4.67 14.38
CA THR A 184 -2.67 3.30 14.91
C THR A 184 -4.08 2.91 15.30
N ALA A 185 -4.44 1.65 15.07
CA ALA A 185 -5.68 1.10 15.61
C ALA A 185 -5.63 1.15 17.15
N ARG A 186 -6.75 1.53 17.78
CA ARG A 186 -6.90 1.41 19.23
C ARG A 186 -7.32 -0.02 19.53
N SER A 187 -6.63 -0.65 20.48
CA SER A 187 -7.16 -1.88 21.06
C SER A 187 -8.58 -1.62 21.62
N PRO A 188 -9.51 -2.56 21.45
CA PRO A 188 -10.86 -2.45 21.99
C PRO A 188 -10.90 -2.23 23.49
#